data_ae0dff7865a276a1052acbcb9d4b48e8
#
_entry.id   ae0dff7865a276a1052acbcb9d4b48e8
#
_cell.length_a   1.000
_cell.length_b   1.000
_cell.length_c   1.000
_cell.angle_alpha   90.00
_cell.angle_beta   90.00
_cell.angle_gamma   90.00
#
_symmetry.space_group_name_H-M   'P 1'
#
loop_
_entity.id
_entity.type
_entity.pdbx_description
1 polymer ?
#
loop_
_entity_poly.entity_id
_entity_poly.type
_entity_poly.pdbx_seq_one_letter_code
_entity_poly.pdbx_strand_id
1 'polypeptide(L)'
;MPQVKPDIETFAKIKVVGVGGSGGSAVARMVESNIRGVEFLAFNTDVQALHHNPAAKKIHIGRTITRGLGAGMNPELGKRSAEESQNEIREALKDTDMIFITCGLGGGTGSGAAPIVASIAQDMGILTVAVVTKPFSFEGPQRKAIAEQAHAQLSKYVDTIITIPNDRILQIIDKKTSLLDAFKIVDDVLRQGVQGISELITVPGLINVDFADVKTIMSNTGSALMGIGIGTGENRAVEAAKSAISSPLLEISIDGARGILFTITGGAGLGMQEVADAAKVITSSADENVKVIFGAVVDERMGEDVRVTVVATGFDQLDFSPAEREHAVVLEQSSDPGLDVFTARPLGIKSGLFAKKNQDTVQTEEEVLSVQSEQPRRPFIKKTVAEDIPTRATAPSTTVPQRKVTDDSSEEDLEIPTFLRKKMGM
;
A
#
# COMPACT_ATOMS: atom_id res chain seq x y z
N MET A 1 -22.29 -48.80 4.42
CA MET A 1 -22.17 -47.54 5.18
C MET A 1 -21.75 -46.48 4.20
N PRO A 2 -22.44 -45.36 4.02
CA PRO A 2 -21.98 -44.28 3.16
C PRO A 2 -20.72 -43.68 3.80
N GLN A 3 -19.62 -43.73 3.09
CA GLN A 3 -18.43 -42.93 3.46
C GLN A 3 -18.77 -41.47 3.28
N VAL A 4 -19.01 -40.76 4.37
CA VAL A 4 -18.99 -39.31 4.38
C VAL A 4 -17.54 -38.92 4.10
N LYS A 5 -17.25 -38.51 2.88
CA LYS A 5 -16.02 -37.74 2.62
C LYS A 5 -16.22 -36.42 3.38
N PRO A 6 -15.40 -36.10 4.39
CA PRO A 6 -15.43 -34.77 4.94
C PRO A 6 -15.03 -33.83 3.79
N ASP A 7 -15.87 -32.86 3.47
CA ASP A 7 -15.44 -31.67 2.75
C ASP A 7 -14.50 -30.91 3.68
N ILE A 8 -13.25 -31.35 3.74
CA ILE A 8 -12.20 -30.66 4.48
C ILE A 8 -11.74 -29.54 3.58
N GLU A 9 -12.39 -28.39 3.64
CA GLU A 9 -11.79 -27.12 3.24
C GLU A 9 -10.72 -26.79 4.29
N THR A 10 -9.52 -27.32 4.12
CA THR A 10 -8.45 -27.27 5.13
C THR A 10 -7.56 -26.05 5.03
N PHE A 11 -7.79 -25.14 4.08
CA PHE A 11 -6.92 -23.98 3.87
C PHE A 11 -7.65 -22.68 4.13
N ALA A 12 -6.98 -21.77 4.85
CA ALA A 12 -7.47 -20.41 5.04
C ALA A 12 -7.67 -19.72 3.68
N LYS A 13 -8.80 -19.05 3.50
CA LYS A 13 -9.12 -18.30 2.27
C LYS A 13 -8.44 -16.95 2.33
N ILE A 14 -7.37 -16.78 1.54
CA ILE A 14 -6.56 -15.58 1.50
C ILE A 14 -6.86 -14.79 0.24
N LYS A 15 -7.15 -13.49 0.39
CA LYS A 15 -7.32 -12.57 -0.74
C LYS A 15 -6.26 -11.47 -0.73
N VAL A 16 -5.80 -11.11 -1.91
CA VAL A 16 -4.86 -10.00 -2.13
C VAL A 16 -5.58 -8.91 -2.91
N VAL A 17 -5.73 -7.75 -2.31
CA VAL A 17 -6.45 -6.61 -2.88
C VAL A 17 -5.46 -5.50 -3.23
N GLY A 18 -5.30 -5.24 -4.53
CA GLY A 18 -4.56 -4.09 -5.02
C GLY A 18 -5.45 -2.86 -5.13
N VAL A 19 -5.15 -1.81 -4.39
CA VAL A 19 -5.94 -0.58 -4.37
C VAL A 19 -5.24 0.55 -5.12
N GLY A 20 -5.92 1.09 -6.13
CA GLY A 20 -5.39 2.16 -7.00
C GLY A 20 -4.39 1.65 -8.04
N GLY A 21 -3.69 2.59 -8.70
CA GLY A 21 -2.77 2.27 -9.80
C GLY A 21 -1.60 1.39 -9.37
N SER A 22 -0.82 1.81 -8.37
CA SER A 22 0.36 1.05 -7.90
C SER A 22 -0.02 -0.28 -7.26
N GLY A 23 -1.10 -0.33 -6.44
CA GLY A 23 -1.61 -1.59 -5.91
C GLY A 23 -2.06 -2.55 -7.01
N GLY A 24 -2.70 -2.01 -8.05
CA GLY A 24 -3.07 -2.77 -9.24
C GLY A 24 -1.86 -3.33 -9.99
N SER A 25 -0.78 -2.56 -10.14
CA SER A 25 0.47 -3.00 -10.76
C SER A 25 1.15 -4.12 -9.95
N ALA A 26 1.18 -3.98 -8.63
CA ALA A 26 1.72 -5.02 -7.74
C ALA A 26 0.93 -6.33 -7.87
N VAL A 27 -0.42 -6.26 -7.85
CA VAL A 27 -1.28 -7.44 -8.06
C VAL A 27 -1.07 -8.05 -9.44
N ALA A 28 -0.91 -7.26 -10.49
CA ALA A 28 -0.64 -7.77 -11.83
C ALA A 28 0.62 -8.64 -11.85
N ARG A 29 1.71 -8.18 -11.22
CA ARG A 29 2.95 -8.97 -11.10
C ARG A 29 2.78 -10.22 -10.26
N MET A 30 1.99 -10.15 -9.17
CA MET A 30 1.72 -11.32 -8.34
C MET A 30 0.98 -12.40 -9.13
N VAL A 31 0.02 -12.01 -9.97
CA VAL A 31 -0.69 -12.91 -10.88
C VAL A 31 0.26 -13.52 -11.91
N GLU A 32 1.10 -12.69 -12.56
CA GLU A 32 2.10 -13.15 -13.52
C GLU A 32 3.11 -14.14 -12.91
N SER A 33 3.44 -13.95 -11.62
CA SER A 33 4.35 -14.83 -10.88
C SER A 33 3.70 -16.11 -10.37
N ASN A 34 2.41 -16.34 -10.65
CA ASN A 34 1.66 -17.54 -10.25
C ASN A 34 1.78 -17.88 -8.75
N ILE A 35 1.59 -16.88 -7.86
CA ILE A 35 1.50 -17.13 -6.43
C ILE A 35 0.28 -18.02 -6.17
N ARG A 36 0.47 -19.12 -5.45
CA ARG A 36 -0.54 -20.16 -5.22
C ARG A 36 -1.33 -19.88 -3.94
N GLY A 37 -2.56 -20.39 -3.89
CA GLY A 37 -3.38 -20.39 -2.68
C GLY A 37 -4.00 -19.04 -2.30
N VAL A 38 -3.95 -18.04 -3.19
CA VAL A 38 -4.53 -16.72 -2.96
C VAL A 38 -5.43 -16.29 -4.13
N GLU A 39 -6.48 -15.54 -3.81
CA GLU A 39 -7.36 -14.89 -4.80
C GLU A 39 -6.95 -13.43 -4.98
N PHE A 40 -6.79 -12.98 -6.22
CA PHE A 40 -6.37 -11.63 -6.54
C PHE A 40 -7.53 -10.74 -6.95
N LEU A 41 -7.63 -9.56 -6.29
CA LEU A 41 -8.62 -8.54 -6.55
C LEU A 41 -7.94 -7.21 -6.88
N ALA A 42 -8.51 -6.44 -7.80
CA ALA A 42 -8.06 -5.11 -8.10
C ALA A 42 -9.19 -4.09 -7.96
N PHE A 43 -9.00 -3.08 -7.12
CA PHE A 43 -9.94 -1.98 -6.88
C PHE A 43 -9.33 -0.68 -7.38
N ASN A 44 -10.00 0.00 -8.29
CA ASN A 44 -9.50 1.25 -8.83
C ASN A 44 -10.63 2.19 -9.25
N THR A 45 -10.37 3.49 -9.22
CA THR A 45 -11.20 4.55 -9.77
C THR A 45 -10.93 4.78 -11.25
N ASP A 46 -9.80 4.29 -11.79
CA ASP A 46 -9.40 4.37 -13.18
C ASP A 46 -9.80 3.09 -13.91
N VAL A 47 -10.75 3.22 -14.84
CA VAL A 47 -11.29 2.10 -15.63
C VAL A 47 -10.25 1.55 -16.62
N GLN A 48 -9.40 2.40 -17.19
CA GLN A 48 -8.40 1.96 -18.16
C GLN A 48 -7.35 1.09 -17.49
N ALA A 49 -6.81 1.54 -16.35
CA ALA A 49 -5.87 0.76 -15.56
C ALA A 49 -6.50 -0.56 -15.09
N LEU A 50 -7.78 -0.54 -14.70
CA LEU A 50 -8.50 -1.72 -14.26
C LEU A 50 -8.76 -2.72 -15.39
N HIS A 51 -9.04 -2.24 -16.61
CA HIS A 51 -9.27 -3.09 -17.78
C HIS A 51 -8.04 -3.93 -18.12
N HIS A 52 -6.86 -3.35 -18.08
CA HIS A 52 -5.59 -4.03 -18.41
C HIS A 52 -5.03 -4.90 -17.25
N ASN A 53 -5.63 -4.84 -16.08
CA ASN A 53 -5.16 -5.64 -14.94
C ASN A 53 -5.53 -7.12 -15.12
N PRO A 54 -4.61 -8.09 -14.89
CA PRO A 54 -4.88 -9.53 -15.05
C PRO A 54 -5.62 -10.15 -13.85
N ALA A 55 -5.92 -9.40 -12.78
CA ALA A 55 -6.65 -9.93 -11.62
C ALA A 55 -7.99 -10.54 -12.02
N ALA A 56 -8.34 -11.68 -11.40
CA ALA A 56 -9.57 -12.42 -11.70
C ALA A 56 -10.82 -11.59 -11.37
N LYS A 57 -10.80 -10.82 -10.29
CA LYS A 57 -11.90 -9.97 -9.87
C LYS A 57 -11.47 -8.50 -9.85
N LYS A 58 -12.22 -7.66 -10.54
CA LYS A 58 -11.94 -6.23 -10.71
C LYS A 58 -13.15 -5.43 -10.27
N ILE A 59 -12.96 -4.44 -9.42
CA ILE A 59 -14.03 -3.55 -8.97
C ILE A 59 -13.68 -2.11 -9.28
N HIS A 60 -14.53 -1.49 -10.09
CA HIS A 60 -14.49 -0.06 -10.36
C HIS A 60 -15.19 0.68 -9.23
N ILE A 61 -14.43 1.26 -8.31
CA ILE A 61 -14.93 2.04 -7.18
C ILE A 61 -15.19 3.50 -7.58
N GLY A 62 -16.25 4.09 -7.05
CA GLY A 62 -16.59 5.51 -7.24
C GLY A 62 -16.99 5.84 -8.68
N ARG A 63 -17.86 5.03 -9.27
CA ARG A 63 -18.32 5.20 -10.67
C ARG A 63 -18.95 6.56 -10.94
N THR A 64 -19.74 7.07 -9.99
CA THR A 64 -20.41 8.38 -10.15
C THR A 64 -19.47 9.53 -9.83
N ILE A 65 -18.56 9.35 -8.86
CA ILE A 65 -17.66 10.38 -8.36
C ILE A 65 -16.54 10.66 -9.37
N THR A 66 -15.85 9.63 -9.87
CA THR A 66 -14.67 9.78 -10.73
C THR A 66 -14.97 9.60 -12.21
N ARG A 67 -16.09 9.00 -12.58
CA ARG A 67 -16.48 8.67 -13.95
C ARG A 67 -15.42 7.86 -14.71
N GLY A 68 -14.62 7.08 -13.98
CA GLY A 68 -13.57 6.24 -14.55
C GLY A 68 -12.24 6.95 -14.84
N LEU A 69 -12.07 8.21 -14.43
CA LEU A 69 -10.88 9.02 -14.74
C LEU A 69 -9.80 9.02 -13.64
N GLY A 70 -9.99 8.22 -12.58
CA GLY A 70 -9.07 8.21 -11.45
C GLY A 70 -9.34 9.32 -10.43
N ALA A 71 -8.57 9.38 -9.34
CA ALA A 71 -8.73 10.33 -8.23
C ALA A 71 -7.74 11.51 -8.26
N GLY A 72 -6.80 11.58 -9.21
CA GLY A 72 -5.94 12.74 -9.47
C GLY A 72 -5.16 13.26 -8.27
N MET A 73 -4.50 12.42 -7.49
CA MET A 73 -3.77 12.76 -6.24
C MET A 73 -4.65 13.33 -5.12
N ASN A 74 -5.97 13.19 -5.20
CA ASN A 74 -6.88 13.64 -4.15
C ASN A 74 -7.37 12.43 -3.33
N PRO A 75 -6.87 12.21 -2.09
CA PRO A 75 -7.28 11.08 -1.25
C PRO A 75 -8.77 11.15 -0.86
N GLU A 76 -9.33 12.33 -0.72
CA GLU A 76 -10.74 12.49 -0.37
C GLU A 76 -11.67 11.96 -1.48
N LEU A 77 -11.28 12.13 -2.76
CA LEU A 77 -11.99 11.49 -3.87
C LEU A 77 -11.85 9.97 -3.82
N GLY A 78 -10.65 9.46 -3.50
CA GLY A 78 -10.43 8.02 -3.33
C GLY A 78 -11.28 7.43 -2.21
N LYS A 79 -11.33 8.10 -1.06
CA LYS A 79 -12.14 7.73 0.11
C LYS A 79 -13.63 7.66 -0.25
N ARG A 80 -14.18 8.76 -0.77
CA ARG A 80 -15.59 8.82 -1.18
C ARG A 80 -15.94 7.78 -2.25
N SER A 81 -15.00 7.48 -3.14
CA SER A 81 -15.17 6.42 -4.15
C SER A 81 -15.30 5.03 -3.54
N ALA A 82 -14.53 4.73 -2.49
CA ALA A 82 -14.66 3.47 -1.76
C ALA A 82 -15.94 3.45 -0.92
N GLU A 83 -16.33 4.57 -0.31
CA GLU A 83 -17.59 4.72 0.43
C GLU A 83 -18.81 4.50 -0.47
N GLU A 84 -18.81 5.02 -1.72
CA GLU A 84 -19.87 4.77 -2.71
C GLU A 84 -20.00 3.27 -3.01
N SER A 85 -18.89 2.54 -3.05
CA SER A 85 -18.83 1.14 -3.48
C SER A 85 -18.74 0.15 -2.31
N GLN A 86 -19.10 0.52 -1.08
CA GLN A 86 -18.94 -0.32 0.12
C GLN A 86 -19.60 -1.70 0.00
N ASN A 87 -20.77 -1.76 -0.60
CA ASN A 87 -21.51 -3.02 -0.76
C ASN A 87 -20.78 -3.97 -1.74
N GLU A 88 -20.24 -3.43 -2.84
CA GLU A 88 -19.48 -4.21 -3.81
C GLU A 88 -18.17 -4.72 -3.18
N ILE A 89 -17.50 -3.89 -2.37
CA ILE A 89 -16.29 -4.26 -1.64
C ILE A 89 -16.61 -5.36 -0.62
N ARG A 90 -17.66 -5.20 0.19
CA ARG A 90 -18.09 -6.17 1.20
C ARG A 90 -18.42 -7.53 0.57
N GLU A 91 -19.13 -7.55 -0.54
CA GLU A 91 -19.45 -8.80 -1.26
C GLU A 91 -18.18 -9.43 -1.87
N ALA A 92 -17.21 -8.63 -2.30
CA ALA A 92 -15.94 -9.14 -2.81
C ALA A 92 -15.07 -9.78 -1.72
N LEU A 93 -15.19 -9.31 -0.48
CA LEU A 93 -14.43 -9.80 0.67
C LEU A 93 -15.13 -10.92 1.43
N LYS A 94 -16.32 -11.32 1.01
CA LYS A 94 -17.06 -12.41 1.66
C LYS A 94 -16.27 -13.72 1.65
N ASP A 95 -16.48 -14.54 2.68
CA ASP A 95 -15.84 -15.85 2.86
C ASP A 95 -14.30 -15.78 2.80
N THR A 96 -13.72 -14.78 3.47
CA THR A 96 -12.28 -14.54 3.53
C THR A 96 -11.79 -14.61 4.97
N ASP A 97 -10.73 -15.36 5.24
CA ASP A 97 -10.11 -15.46 6.56
C ASP A 97 -9.01 -14.41 6.75
N MET A 98 -8.28 -14.08 5.67
CA MET A 98 -7.19 -13.12 5.66
C MET A 98 -7.18 -12.29 4.38
N ILE A 99 -6.89 -11.00 4.53
CA ILE A 99 -6.72 -10.09 3.40
C ILE A 99 -5.35 -9.39 3.46
N PHE A 100 -4.67 -9.39 2.31
CA PHE A 100 -3.56 -8.47 2.06
C PHE A 100 -4.07 -7.27 1.30
N ILE A 101 -3.86 -6.07 1.83
CA ILE A 101 -4.15 -4.81 1.13
C ILE A 101 -2.83 -4.24 0.63
N THR A 102 -2.65 -4.15 -0.68
CA THR A 102 -1.45 -3.56 -1.27
C THR A 102 -1.79 -2.26 -2.00
N CYS A 103 -1.04 -1.22 -1.68
CA CYS A 103 -1.17 0.06 -2.36
C CYS A 103 0.11 0.90 -2.22
N GLY A 104 0.33 1.81 -3.18
CA GLY A 104 1.31 2.88 -3.01
C GLY A 104 0.66 4.09 -2.39
N LEU A 105 1.20 4.55 -1.28
CA LEU A 105 0.76 5.74 -0.59
C LEU A 105 1.28 7.00 -1.30
N GLY A 106 0.56 8.12 -1.15
CA GLY A 106 0.90 9.39 -1.80
C GLY A 106 0.11 9.70 -3.06
N GLY A 107 -0.67 8.71 -3.56
CA GLY A 107 -1.66 8.92 -4.63
C GLY A 107 -3.05 9.24 -4.09
N GLY A 108 -4.03 9.42 -4.99
CA GLY A 108 -5.42 9.69 -4.60
C GLY A 108 -6.18 8.42 -4.22
N THR A 109 -6.27 7.45 -5.14
CA THR A 109 -7.09 6.24 -4.95
C THR A 109 -6.54 5.35 -3.86
N GLY A 110 -5.24 4.96 -3.92
CA GLY A 110 -4.62 4.09 -2.94
C GLY A 110 -4.69 4.67 -1.52
N SER A 111 -4.28 5.95 -1.38
CA SER A 111 -4.24 6.63 -0.08
C SER A 111 -5.63 6.84 0.55
N GLY A 112 -6.66 7.09 -0.28
CA GLY A 112 -8.01 7.35 0.21
C GLY A 112 -8.86 6.10 0.38
N ALA A 113 -8.78 5.15 -0.55
CA ALA A 113 -9.65 3.98 -0.57
C ALA A 113 -9.13 2.82 0.31
N ALA A 114 -7.80 2.65 0.46
CA ALA A 114 -7.26 1.54 1.25
C ALA A 114 -7.72 1.55 2.72
N PRO A 115 -7.78 2.69 3.44
CA PRO A 115 -8.33 2.73 4.79
C PRO A 115 -9.79 2.30 4.87
N ILE A 116 -10.61 2.62 3.87
CA ILE A 116 -12.03 2.21 3.82
C ILE A 116 -12.15 0.71 3.55
N VAL A 117 -11.34 0.17 2.64
CA VAL A 117 -11.30 -1.29 2.40
C VAL A 117 -10.87 -2.03 3.67
N ALA A 118 -9.86 -1.51 4.39
CA ALA A 118 -9.39 -2.07 5.66
C ALA A 118 -10.48 -2.01 6.74
N SER A 119 -11.19 -0.89 6.89
CA SER A 119 -12.31 -0.75 7.83
C SER A 119 -13.41 -1.78 7.54
N ILE A 120 -13.77 -1.99 6.28
CA ILE A 120 -14.77 -3.00 5.90
C ILE A 120 -14.28 -4.40 6.25
N ALA A 121 -13.01 -4.73 6.01
CA ALA A 121 -12.43 -6.02 6.35
C ALA A 121 -12.40 -6.26 7.87
N GLN A 122 -12.03 -5.24 8.64
CA GLN A 122 -12.03 -5.25 10.11
C GLN A 122 -13.46 -5.48 10.65
N ASP A 123 -14.47 -4.77 10.12
CA ASP A 123 -15.89 -4.98 10.48
C ASP A 123 -16.38 -6.40 10.21
N MET A 124 -15.79 -7.07 9.22
CA MET A 124 -16.09 -8.47 8.88
C MET A 124 -15.28 -9.48 9.69
N GLY A 125 -14.38 -9.05 10.58
CA GLY A 125 -13.54 -9.92 11.41
C GLY A 125 -12.41 -10.63 10.64
N ILE A 126 -12.04 -10.12 9.46
CA ILE A 126 -11.01 -10.65 8.59
C ILE A 126 -9.63 -10.19 9.08
N LEU A 127 -8.66 -11.09 9.22
CA LEU A 127 -7.27 -10.71 9.52
C LEU A 127 -6.74 -9.82 8.40
N THR A 128 -6.42 -8.57 8.71
CA THR A 128 -6.09 -7.55 7.73
C THR A 128 -4.63 -7.13 7.83
N VAL A 129 -3.85 -7.45 6.80
CA VAL A 129 -2.44 -7.08 6.68
C VAL A 129 -2.26 -6.11 5.52
N ALA A 130 -1.75 -4.91 5.80
CA ALA A 130 -1.40 -3.96 4.76
C ALA A 130 0.08 -4.10 4.38
N VAL A 131 0.37 -4.16 3.08
CA VAL A 131 1.73 -4.13 2.54
C VAL A 131 1.81 -2.95 1.59
N VAL A 132 2.41 -1.86 2.05
CA VAL A 132 2.32 -0.56 1.38
C VAL A 132 3.68 0.05 1.11
N THR A 133 3.75 0.90 0.08
CA THR A 133 4.97 1.65 -0.23
C THR A 133 4.80 3.14 0.02
N LYS A 134 5.87 3.78 0.53
CA LYS A 134 5.98 5.24 0.58
C LYS A 134 6.66 5.76 -0.70
N PRO A 135 6.25 6.95 -1.20
CA PRO A 135 6.79 7.51 -2.44
C PRO A 135 8.29 7.79 -2.34
N PHE A 136 8.96 7.85 -3.48
CA PHE A 136 10.33 8.34 -3.57
C PHE A 136 10.42 9.81 -3.18
N SER A 137 11.53 10.23 -2.60
CA SER A 137 11.77 11.64 -2.21
C SER A 137 11.68 12.60 -3.39
N PHE A 138 12.07 12.18 -4.59
CA PHE A 138 11.98 13.01 -5.80
C PHE A 138 10.53 13.21 -6.30
N GLU A 139 9.54 12.44 -5.82
CA GLU A 139 8.13 12.64 -6.16
C GLU A 139 7.51 13.87 -5.47
N GLY A 140 8.22 14.45 -4.53
CA GLY A 140 7.93 15.74 -3.92
C GLY A 140 7.21 15.68 -2.56
N PRO A 141 7.27 16.81 -1.82
CA PRO A 141 6.80 16.87 -0.44
C PRO A 141 5.29 16.68 -0.29
N GLN A 142 4.51 17.07 -1.30
CA GLN A 142 3.06 16.90 -1.26
C GLN A 142 2.65 15.42 -1.24
N ARG A 143 3.29 14.58 -2.08
CA ARG A 143 3.03 13.14 -2.07
C ARG A 143 3.46 12.50 -0.77
N LYS A 144 4.59 12.95 -0.20
CA LYS A 144 5.07 12.48 1.10
C LYS A 144 4.06 12.79 2.21
N ALA A 145 3.54 14.03 2.28
CA ALA A 145 2.55 14.41 3.27
C ALA A 145 1.24 13.59 3.14
N ILE A 146 0.76 13.39 1.90
CA ILE A 146 -0.40 12.52 1.64
C ILE A 146 -0.12 11.08 2.10
N ALA A 147 1.08 10.57 1.84
CA ALA A 147 1.46 9.20 2.23
C ALA A 147 1.49 9.03 3.75
N GLU A 148 2.03 9.99 4.49
CA GLU A 148 2.07 9.96 5.97
C GLU A 148 0.67 10.01 6.58
N GLN A 149 -0.20 10.88 6.08
CA GLN A 149 -1.59 10.94 6.52
C GLN A 149 -2.36 9.65 6.21
N ALA A 150 -2.19 9.11 5.00
CA ALA A 150 -2.84 7.86 4.59
C ALA A 150 -2.33 6.67 5.41
N HIS A 151 -1.02 6.60 5.72
CA HIS A 151 -0.42 5.59 6.59
C HIS A 151 -1.06 5.64 7.98
N ALA A 152 -1.13 6.82 8.60
CA ALA A 152 -1.74 7.01 9.92
C ALA A 152 -3.24 6.68 9.95
N GLN A 153 -3.96 6.85 8.83
CA GLN A 153 -5.36 6.43 8.74
C GLN A 153 -5.48 4.91 8.55
N LEU A 154 -4.67 4.33 7.67
CA LEU A 154 -4.70 2.90 7.37
C LEU A 154 -4.33 2.05 8.58
N SER A 155 -3.31 2.46 9.35
CA SER A 155 -2.85 1.74 10.56
C SER A 155 -3.91 1.62 11.66
N LYS A 156 -4.98 2.42 11.62
CA LYS A 156 -6.09 2.31 12.57
C LYS A 156 -7.02 1.11 12.31
N TYR A 157 -7.05 0.62 11.07
CA TYR A 157 -8.01 -0.39 10.61
C TYR A 157 -7.37 -1.71 10.19
N VAL A 158 -6.04 -1.81 10.26
CA VAL A 158 -5.32 -3.04 9.95
C VAL A 158 -4.73 -3.66 11.20
N ASP A 159 -4.63 -4.98 11.22
CA ASP A 159 -3.96 -5.72 12.30
C ASP A 159 -2.45 -5.50 12.26
N THR A 160 -1.88 -5.51 11.05
CA THR A 160 -0.45 -5.34 10.79
C THR A 160 -0.24 -4.47 9.56
N ILE A 161 0.71 -3.54 9.62
CA ILE A 161 1.13 -2.74 8.47
C ILE A 161 2.62 -2.90 8.21
N ILE A 162 2.95 -3.41 7.02
CA ILE A 162 4.31 -3.52 6.51
C ILE A 162 4.53 -2.35 5.56
N THR A 163 5.47 -1.48 5.91
CA THR A 163 5.77 -0.27 5.12
C THR A 163 7.12 -0.40 4.45
N ILE A 164 7.18 -0.17 3.15
CA ILE A 164 8.39 -0.22 2.33
C ILE A 164 8.67 1.19 1.80
N PRO A 165 9.69 1.90 2.30
CA PRO A 165 10.08 3.18 1.72
C PRO A 165 10.79 2.96 0.39
N ASN A 166 10.26 3.56 -0.69
CA ASN A 166 10.87 3.42 -2.02
C ASN A 166 12.32 3.94 -2.05
N ASP A 167 12.65 4.95 -1.25
CA ASP A 167 14.01 5.48 -1.15
C ASP A 167 15.04 4.42 -0.69
N ARG A 168 14.62 3.40 0.08
CA ARG A 168 15.51 2.29 0.48
C ARG A 168 15.85 1.39 -0.70
N ILE A 169 14.95 1.28 -1.66
CA ILE A 169 15.19 0.51 -2.88
C ILE A 169 16.29 1.16 -3.72
N LEU A 170 16.40 2.51 -3.71
CA LEU A 170 17.49 3.21 -4.40
C LEU A 170 18.90 2.85 -3.86
N GLN A 171 18.99 2.32 -2.64
CA GLN A 171 20.25 1.88 -2.06
C GLN A 171 20.68 0.50 -2.55
N ILE A 172 19.75 -0.30 -3.08
CA ILE A 172 19.98 -1.69 -3.52
C ILE A 172 20.23 -1.75 -5.03
N ILE A 173 19.64 -0.80 -5.79
CA ILE A 173 19.69 -0.81 -7.26
C ILE A 173 20.95 -0.10 -7.78
N ASP A 174 21.42 -0.54 -8.95
CA ASP A 174 22.52 0.10 -9.65
C ASP A 174 22.13 1.49 -10.15
N LYS A 175 23.11 2.42 -10.19
CA LYS A 175 22.93 3.77 -10.73
C LYS A 175 22.50 3.81 -12.21
N LYS A 176 22.64 2.70 -12.93
CA LYS A 176 22.23 2.53 -14.34
C LYS A 176 20.81 1.99 -14.49
N THR A 177 20.14 1.62 -13.40
CA THR A 177 18.79 1.07 -13.44
C THR A 177 17.81 2.11 -13.98
N SER A 178 16.97 1.72 -14.95
CA SER A 178 15.94 2.61 -15.48
C SER A 178 14.85 2.89 -14.45
N LEU A 179 14.15 4.02 -14.58
CA LEU A 179 13.02 4.35 -13.71
C LEU A 179 11.94 3.27 -13.74
N LEU A 180 11.67 2.71 -14.94
CA LEU A 180 10.70 1.62 -15.10
C LEU A 180 11.13 0.36 -14.33
N ASP A 181 12.41 0.01 -14.39
CA ASP A 181 12.92 -1.16 -13.67
C ASP A 181 12.99 -0.92 -12.17
N ALA A 182 13.24 0.31 -11.71
CA ALA A 182 13.13 0.66 -10.30
C ALA A 182 11.72 0.43 -9.76
N PHE A 183 10.67 0.84 -10.47
CA PHE A 183 9.28 0.54 -10.09
C PHE A 183 8.97 -0.97 -10.14
N LYS A 184 9.57 -1.69 -11.09
CA LYS A 184 9.44 -3.15 -11.12
C LYS A 184 10.04 -3.82 -9.88
N ILE A 185 11.14 -3.33 -9.37
CA ILE A 185 11.76 -3.84 -8.15
C ILE A 185 10.89 -3.52 -6.93
N VAL A 186 10.29 -2.32 -6.85
CA VAL A 186 9.31 -1.98 -5.81
C VAL A 186 8.14 -2.98 -5.80
N ASP A 187 7.55 -3.23 -6.96
CA ASP A 187 6.44 -4.17 -7.09
C ASP A 187 6.88 -5.61 -6.74
N ASP A 188 8.14 -5.98 -7.05
CA ASP A 188 8.67 -7.30 -6.73
C ASP A 188 8.90 -7.48 -5.22
N VAL A 189 9.31 -6.44 -4.50
CA VAL A 189 9.41 -6.47 -3.03
C VAL A 189 8.03 -6.68 -2.41
N LEU A 190 6.99 -5.96 -2.89
CA LEU A 190 5.61 -6.18 -2.46
C LEU A 190 5.15 -7.62 -2.72
N ARG A 191 5.47 -8.13 -3.92
CA ARG A 191 5.19 -9.52 -4.31
C ARG A 191 5.84 -10.52 -3.36
N GLN A 192 7.13 -10.37 -3.10
CA GLN A 192 7.88 -11.27 -2.22
C GLN A 192 7.33 -11.24 -0.78
N GLY A 193 6.89 -10.08 -0.30
CA GLY A 193 6.27 -9.94 1.02
C GLY A 193 4.97 -10.72 1.14
N VAL A 194 4.07 -10.52 0.18
CA VAL A 194 2.80 -11.26 0.14
C VAL A 194 3.04 -12.75 -0.07
N GLN A 195 3.94 -13.11 -0.98
CA GLN A 195 4.29 -14.49 -1.29
C GLN A 195 4.86 -15.22 -0.07
N GLY A 196 5.84 -14.62 0.63
CA GLY A 196 6.48 -15.24 1.78
C GLY A 196 5.53 -15.60 2.91
N ILE A 197 4.52 -14.75 3.17
CA ILE A 197 3.51 -15.00 4.20
C ILE A 197 2.43 -15.97 3.69
N SER A 198 1.96 -15.81 2.46
CA SER A 198 0.90 -16.66 1.91
C SER A 198 1.36 -18.10 1.68
N GLU A 199 2.57 -18.31 1.17
CA GLU A 199 3.12 -19.64 0.94
C GLU A 199 3.26 -20.45 2.23
N LEU A 200 3.58 -19.80 3.35
CA LEU A 200 3.60 -20.47 4.66
C LEU A 200 2.30 -21.14 5.05
N ILE A 201 1.18 -20.52 4.65
CA ILE A 201 -0.16 -20.96 5.02
C ILE A 201 -0.73 -21.93 3.98
N THR A 202 -0.46 -21.67 2.69
CA THR A 202 -1.20 -22.33 1.59
C THR A 202 -0.41 -23.41 0.88
N VAL A 203 0.93 -23.41 0.96
CA VAL A 203 1.76 -24.37 0.26
C VAL A 203 2.22 -25.46 1.25
N PRO A 204 1.91 -26.74 0.98
CA PRO A 204 2.45 -27.83 1.78
C PRO A 204 3.98 -27.84 1.70
N GLY A 205 4.65 -27.59 2.82
CA GLY A 205 6.11 -27.57 2.94
C GLY A 205 6.62 -28.74 3.79
N LEU A 206 7.93 -28.74 4.06
CA LEU A 206 8.54 -29.66 5.02
C LEU A 206 8.08 -29.35 6.45
N ILE A 207 7.91 -28.08 6.76
CA ILE A 207 7.38 -27.57 8.03
C ILE A 207 6.31 -26.57 7.69
N ASN A 208 5.06 -26.94 8.03
CA ASN A 208 3.89 -26.10 7.80
C ASN A 208 3.56 -25.27 9.04
N VAL A 209 3.00 -24.09 8.80
CA VAL A 209 2.50 -23.20 9.84
C VAL A 209 0.99 -23.20 9.77
N ASP A 210 0.31 -23.34 10.91
CA ASP A 210 -1.13 -23.21 11.00
C ASP A 210 -1.53 -21.71 10.86
N PHE A 211 -2.65 -21.46 10.21
CA PHE A 211 -3.22 -20.11 10.10
C PHE A 211 -3.46 -19.46 11.48
N ALA A 212 -3.83 -20.25 12.48
CA ALA A 212 -4.02 -19.77 13.85
C ALA A 212 -2.74 -19.17 14.45
N ASP A 213 -1.58 -19.76 14.13
CA ASP A 213 -0.27 -19.27 14.57
C ASP A 213 0.06 -17.94 13.89
N VAL A 214 -0.12 -17.85 12.57
CA VAL A 214 0.06 -16.61 11.81
C VAL A 214 -0.86 -15.51 12.36
N LYS A 215 -2.12 -15.83 12.62
CA LYS A 215 -3.08 -14.92 13.23
C LYS A 215 -2.59 -14.41 14.58
N THR A 216 -2.01 -15.27 15.41
CA THR A 216 -1.50 -14.89 16.76
C THR A 216 -0.34 -13.87 16.68
N ILE A 217 0.53 -13.99 15.67
CA ILE A 217 1.66 -13.05 15.49
C ILE A 217 1.24 -11.76 14.78
N MET A 218 0.22 -11.82 13.91
CA MET A 218 -0.16 -10.71 13.06
C MET A 218 -1.33 -9.86 13.59
N SER A 219 -2.16 -10.39 14.51
CA SER A 219 -3.33 -9.66 15.00
C SER A 219 -2.96 -8.53 15.94
N ASN A 220 -3.42 -7.31 15.62
CA ASN A 220 -3.25 -6.10 16.45
C ASN A 220 -1.79 -5.81 16.83
N THR A 221 -0.85 -6.07 15.93
CA THR A 221 0.59 -5.85 16.20
C THR A 221 1.12 -4.53 15.66
N GLY A 222 0.28 -3.77 14.94
CA GLY A 222 0.67 -2.46 14.42
C GLY A 222 1.75 -2.55 13.34
N SER A 223 2.82 -1.79 13.49
CA SER A 223 3.92 -1.76 12.52
C SER A 223 4.69 -3.07 12.51
N ALA A 224 4.98 -3.56 11.31
CA ALA A 224 5.84 -4.72 11.08
C ALA A 224 6.94 -4.39 10.09
N LEU A 225 8.08 -5.04 10.26
CA LEU A 225 9.23 -4.92 9.38
C LEU A 225 9.39 -6.22 8.60
N MET A 226 9.80 -6.10 7.34
CA MET A 226 10.04 -7.25 6.48
C MET A 226 11.41 -7.17 5.84
N GLY A 227 12.17 -8.25 5.98
CA GLY A 227 13.45 -8.41 5.33
C GLY A 227 13.49 -9.67 4.48
N ILE A 228 14.23 -9.61 3.39
CA ILE A 228 14.39 -10.71 2.45
C ILE A 228 15.88 -10.88 2.18
N GLY A 229 16.36 -12.09 2.24
CA GLY A 229 17.74 -12.43 1.93
C GLY A 229 17.82 -13.68 1.05
N ILE A 230 18.81 -13.71 0.18
CA ILE A 230 19.13 -14.84 -0.69
C ILE A 230 20.59 -15.22 -0.42
N GLY A 231 20.86 -16.49 -0.31
CA GLY A 231 22.20 -17.03 -0.13
C GLY A 231 22.48 -18.19 -1.06
N THR A 232 23.74 -18.34 -1.42
CA THR A 232 24.24 -19.39 -2.34
C THR A 232 25.46 -20.08 -1.74
N GLY A 233 25.77 -21.30 -2.18
CA GLY A 233 26.96 -22.04 -1.72
C GLY A 233 26.79 -22.78 -0.38
N GLU A 234 27.92 -23.09 0.30
CA GLU A 234 27.93 -23.97 1.50
C GLU A 234 27.20 -23.37 2.72
N ASN A 235 27.26 -22.03 2.91
CA ASN A 235 26.62 -21.33 4.05
C ASN A 235 25.36 -20.57 3.63
N ARG A 236 24.71 -21.00 2.53
CA ARG A 236 23.61 -20.29 1.89
C ARG A 236 22.48 -19.89 2.82
N ALA A 237 22.08 -20.75 3.75
CA ALA A 237 20.98 -20.47 4.68
C ALA A 237 21.37 -19.42 5.74
N VAL A 238 22.59 -19.46 6.25
CA VAL A 238 23.15 -18.47 7.19
C VAL A 238 23.34 -17.10 6.51
N GLU A 239 23.84 -17.09 5.27
CA GLU A 239 24.01 -15.88 4.49
C GLU A 239 22.66 -15.25 4.13
N ALA A 240 21.69 -16.07 3.70
CA ALA A 240 20.33 -15.62 3.45
C ALA A 240 19.68 -15.02 4.72
N ALA A 241 19.83 -15.69 5.88
CA ALA A 241 19.31 -15.19 7.14
C ALA A 241 19.95 -13.85 7.54
N LYS A 242 21.27 -13.73 7.48
CA LYS A 242 21.99 -12.48 7.75
C LYS A 242 21.56 -11.37 6.80
N SER A 243 21.46 -11.67 5.51
CA SER A 243 21.00 -10.72 4.50
C SER A 243 19.56 -10.26 4.75
N ALA A 244 18.68 -11.16 5.22
CA ALA A 244 17.32 -10.83 5.56
C ALA A 244 17.22 -9.88 6.75
N ILE A 245 17.91 -10.15 7.86
CA ILE A 245 17.86 -9.30 9.07
C ILE A 245 18.65 -7.99 8.94
N SER A 246 19.59 -7.90 8.01
CA SER A 246 20.35 -6.68 7.68
C SER A 246 19.89 -6.02 6.38
N SER A 247 18.71 -6.40 5.89
CA SER A 247 18.18 -5.88 4.63
C SER A 247 18.03 -4.35 4.68
N PRO A 248 18.48 -3.61 3.66
CA PRO A 248 18.26 -2.17 3.57
C PRO A 248 16.77 -1.78 3.53
N LEU A 249 15.88 -2.74 3.22
CA LEU A 249 14.42 -2.54 3.23
C LEU A 249 13.87 -2.33 4.65
N LEU A 250 14.61 -2.78 5.67
CA LEU A 250 14.26 -2.52 7.06
C LEU A 250 14.59 -1.07 7.42
N GLU A 251 13.61 -0.32 7.91
CA GLU A 251 13.83 1.05 8.41
C GLU A 251 14.64 1.05 9.72
N ILE A 252 14.43 0.01 10.54
CA ILE A 252 15.00 -0.16 11.87
C ILE A 252 15.51 -1.60 11.97
N SER A 253 16.39 -1.88 12.94
CA SER A 253 16.78 -3.24 13.30
C SER A 253 15.56 -4.05 13.78
N ILE A 254 15.61 -5.37 13.62
CA ILE A 254 14.59 -6.28 14.19
C ILE A 254 14.72 -6.43 15.72
N ASP A 255 15.68 -5.74 16.33
CA ASP A 255 15.90 -5.75 17.77
C ASP A 255 14.64 -5.27 18.50
N GLY A 256 14.21 -6.02 19.51
CA GLY A 256 12.99 -5.69 20.27
C GLY A 256 11.67 -6.17 19.64
N ALA A 257 11.71 -6.90 18.53
CA ALA A 257 10.53 -7.58 17.98
C ALA A 257 10.00 -8.62 18.98
N ARG A 258 8.69 -8.63 19.20
CA ARG A 258 8.00 -9.59 20.08
C ARG A 258 7.41 -10.78 19.32
N GLY A 259 7.26 -10.66 18.02
CA GLY A 259 6.83 -11.72 17.13
C GLY A 259 7.72 -11.78 15.89
N ILE A 260 8.19 -12.96 15.56
CA ILE A 260 8.94 -13.20 14.32
C ILE A 260 8.28 -14.34 13.57
N LEU A 261 7.95 -14.06 12.33
CA LEU A 261 7.53 -15.05 11.35
C LEU A 261 8.59 -15.11 10.26
N PHE A 262 9.18 -16.30 10.01
CA PHE A 262 10.11 -16.42 8.91
C PHE A 262 9.89 -17.68 8.08
N THR A 263 10.17 -17.55 6.79
CA THR A 263 10.09 -18.62 5.82
C THR A 263 11.48 -18.91 5.27
N ILE A 264 11.84 -20.18 5.20
CA ILE A 264 13.01 -20.62 4.47
C ILE A 264 12.53 -21.38 3.24
N THR A 265 12.87 -20.88 2.06
CA THR A 265 12.54 -21.51 0.77
C THR A 265 13.84 -21.94 0.10
N GLY A 266 13.96 -23.20 -0.26
CA GLY A 266 15.14 -23.73 -0.95
C GLY A 266 14.77 -24.88 -1.88
N GLY A 267 15.74 -25.37 -2.66
CA GLY A 267 15.55 -26.54 -3.50
C GLY A 267 15.44 -27.84 -2.70
N ALA A 268 15.33 -28.96 -3.38
CA ALA A 268 15.18 -30.30 -2.78
C ALA A 268 16.36 -30.71 -1.87
N GLY A 269 17.51 -30.06 -1.97
CA GLY A 269 18.69 -30.28 -1.14
C GLY A 269 18.74 -29.47 0.16
N LEU A 270 17.62 -28.77 0.56
CA LEU A 270 17.59 -28.01 1.82
C LEU A 270 17.72 -28.93 3.03
N GLY A 271 18.79 -28.77 3.81
CA GLY A 271 19.10 -29.61 4.97
C GLY A 271 18.50 -29.08 6.28
N MET A 272 18.19 -30.00 7.21
CA MET A 272 17.67 -29.60 8.54
C MET A 272 18.68 -28.75 9.32
N GLN A 273 20.00 -29.03 9.18
CA GLN A 273 21.03 -28.24 9.85
C GLN A 273 21.06 -26.78 9.31
N GLU A 274 20.89 -26.60 7.99
CA GLU A 274 20.83 -25.29 7.36
C GLU A 274 19.65 -24.48 7.92
N VAL A 275 18.48 -25.12 8.07
CA VAL A 275 17.29 -24.50 8.67
C VAL A 275 17.56 -24.10 10.13
N ALA A 276 18.19 -24.98 10.93
CA ALA A 276 18.51 -24.70 12.34
C ALA A 276 19.51 -23.54 12.49
N ASP A 277 20.54 -23.51 11.63
CA ASP A 277 21.57 -22.45 11.67
C ASP A 277 21.00 -21.10 11.24
N ALA A 278 20.13 -21.06 10.22
CA ALA A 278 19.41 -19.87 9.83
C ALA A 278 18.48 -19.35 10.95
N ALA A 279 17.71 -20.25 11.57
CA ALA A 279 16.83 -19.93 12.69
C ALA A 279 17.62 -19.32 13.86
N LYS A 280 18.78 -19.89 14.20
CA LYS A 280 19.65 -19.36 15.24
C LYS A 280 20.13 -17.94 14.97
N VAL A 281 20.49 -17.65 13.72
CA VAL A 281 20.91 -16.28 13.32
C VAL A 281 19.77 -15.29 13.52
N ILE A 282 18.55 -15.62 13.08
CA ILE A 282 17.39 -14.74 13.17
C ILE A 282 17.01 -14.50 14.64
N THR A 283 16.93 -15.57 15.44
CA THR A 283 16.51 -15.47 16.84
C THR A 283 17.53 -14.81 17.73
N SER A 284 18.83 -14.85 17.40
CA SER A 284 19.87 -14.18 18.17
C SER A 284 19.79 -12.64 18.13
N SER A 285 19.03 -12.08 17.20
CA SER A 285 18.82 -10.64 17.05
C SER A 285 17.48 -10.16 17.59
N ALA A 286 16.70 -11.03 18.26
CA ALA A 286 15.38 -10.71 18.77
C ALA A 286 15.35 -10.65 20.30
N ASP A 287 14.19 -10.21 20.87
CA ASP A 287 13.95 -10.23 22.33
C ASP A 287 13.99 -11.67 22.87
N GLU A 288 14.43 -11.84 24.15
CA GLU A 288 14.50 -13.16 24.80
C GLU A 288 13.13 -13.87 24.89
N ASN A 289 12.02 -13.13 24.91
CA ASN A 289 10.66 -13.65 24.99
C ASN A 289 9.93 -13.65 23.63
N VAL A 290 10.66 -13.50 22.54
CA VAL A 290 10.06 -13.44 21.19
C VAL A 290 9.29 -14.71 20.85
N LYS A 291 8.07 -14.54 20.31
CA LYS A 291 7.32 -15.65 19.69
C LYS A 291 7.84 -15.88 18.29
N VAL A 292 8.43 -17.05 18.05
CA VAL A 292 9.00 -17.40 16.76
C VAL A 292 8.15 -18.46 16.08
N ILE A 293 7.70 -18.17 14.89
CA ILE A 293 7.03 -19.12 14.00
C ILE A 293 7.82 -19.21 12.71
N PHE A 294 8.09 -20.42 12.25
CA PHE A 294 8.81 -20.59 11.01
C PHE A 294 8.26 -21.74 10.16
N GLY A 295 8.44 -21.64 8.87
CA GLY A 295 8.14 -22.70 7.93
C GLY A 295 9.28 -22.91 6.94
N ALA A 296 9.32 -24.14 6.40
CA ALA A 296 10.29 -24.53 5.40
C ALA A 296 9.56 -25.06 4.15
N VAL A 297 9.76 -24.38 3.03
CA VAL A 297 9.11 -24.68 1.75
C VAL A 297 10.16 -25.15 0.74
N VAL A 298 9.86 -26.23 0.01
CA VAL A 298 10.69 -26.69 -1.10
C VAL A 298 10.16 -26.13 -2.41
N ASP A 299 11.00 -25.36 -3.10
CA ASP A 299 10.74 -24.87 -4.46
C ASP A 299 11.90 -25.34 -5.38
N GLU A 300 11.62 -26.30 -6.25
CA GLU A 300 12.61 -26.85 -7.18
C GLU A 300 13.26 -25.78 -8.09
N ARG A 301 12.58 -24.65 -8.31
CA ARG A 301 13.09 -23.54 -9.11
C ARG A 301 14.24 -22.80 -8.45
N MET A 302 14.41 -22.94 -7.14
CA MET A 302 15.52 -22.34 -6.40
C MET A 302 16.86 -23.03 -6.64
N GLY A 303 16.86 -24.30 -7.12
CA GLY A 303 18.09 -25.03 -7.35
C GLY A 303 18.94 -25.16 -6.09
N GLU A 304 20.13 -24.56 -6.09
CA GLU A 304 21.03 -24.54 -4.94
C GLU A 304 20.88 -23.30 -4.05
N ASP A 305 20.05 -22.33 -4.44
CA ASP A 305 19.86 -21.11 -3.68
C ASP A 305 18.88 -21.32 -2.51
N VAL A 306 19.05 -20.53 -1.46
CA VAL A 306 18.11 -20.44 -0.33
C VAL A 306 17.64 -18.99 -0.19
N ARG A 307 16.34 -18.82 -0.08
CA ARG A 307 15.71 -17.53 0.24
C ARG A 307 15.12 -17.58 1.64
N VAL A 308 15.42 -16.57 2.43
CA VAL A 308 14.85 -16.35 3.76
C VAL A 308 14.03 -15.06 3.72
N THR A 309 12.76 -15.17 4.10
CA THR A 309 11.87 -14.00 4.30
C THR A 309 11.56 -13.92 5.78
N VAL A 310 11.85 -12.78 6.41
CA VAL A 310 11.58 -12.52 7.82
C VAL A 310 10.56 -11.40 7.94
N VAL A 311 9.55 -11.60 8.78
CA VAL A 311 8.58 -10.57 9.17
C VAL A 311 8.64 -10.45 10.69
N ALA A 312 9.04 -9.29 11.17
CA ALA A 312 9.16 -8.96 12.58
C ALA A 312 8.04 -8.00 12.99
N THR A 313 7.38 -8.28 14.10
CA THR A 313 6.18 -7.56 14.57
C THR A 313 6.28 -7.20 16.05
N GLY A 314 5.40 -6.30 16.51
CA GLY A 314 5.24 -6.00 17.94
C GLY A 314 6.24 -4.98 18.47
N PHE A 315 6.72 -4.04 17.64
CA PHE A 315 7.62 -2.95 18.04
C PHE A 315 6.91 -1.84 18.83
N ASP A 316 5.63 -1.56 18.53
CA ASP A 316 4.91 -0.37 18.99
C ASP A 316 4.48 -0.36 20.47
N GLN A 317 4.81 -1.41 21.24
CA GLN A 317 4.45 -1.46 22.67
C GLN A 317 5.52 -0.90 23.61
N LEU A 318 6.67 -0.45 23.09
CA LEU A 318 7.81 -0.03 23.91
C LEU A 318 7.79 1.47 24.30
N ASP A 319 7.02 2.33 23.61
CA ASP A 319 7.18 3.79 23.73
C ASP A 319 6.02 4.58 24.37
N PHE A 320 4.91 3.95 24.77
CA PHE A 320 3.84 4.68 25.46
C PHE A 320 3.61 4.16 26.86
N SER A 321 4.09 4.91 27.85
CA SER A 321 3.70 4.70 29.24
C SER A 321 2.18 4.91 29.39
N PRO A 322 1.50 4.20 30.33
CA PRO A 322 0.05 4.37 30.54
C PRO A 322 -0.39 5.82 30.80
N ALA A 323 0.50 6.66 31.33
CA ALA A 323 0.26 8.07 31.60
C ALA A 323 0.16 8.92 30.31
N GLU A 324 0.84 8.54 29.23
CA GLU A 324 0.79 9.29 27.96
C GLU A 324 -0.46 8.94 27.13
N ARG A 325 -1.04 7.76 27.32
CA ARG A 325 -2.33 7.38 26.70
C ARG A 325 -3.51 8.15 27.31
N GLU A 326 -3.50 8.42 28.61
CA GLU A 326 -4.55 9.23 29.24
C GLU A 326 -4.51 10.69 28.76
N HIS A 327 -3.33 11.26 28.53
CA HIS A 327 -3.19 12.61 27.98
C HIS A 327 -3.61 12.73 26.52
N ALA A 328 -3.37 11.71 25.70
CA ALA A 328 -3.78 11.70 24.29
C ALA A 328 -5.31 11.58 24.14
N VAL A 329 -5.96 10.76 24.96
CA VAL A 329 -7.43 10.60 24.96
C VAL A 329 -8.14 11.85 25.48
N VAL A 330 -7.56 12.58 26.44
CA VAL A 330 -8.13 13.83 26.97
C VAL A 330 -8.02 14.97 25.95
N LEU A 331 -7.02 14.98 25.06
CA LEU A 331 -6.89 16.00 24.02
C LEU A 331 -7.86 15.78 22.84
N GLU A 332 -8.29 14.55 22.56
CA GLU A 332 -9.29 14.28 21.51
C GLU A 332 -10.74 14.59 21.95
N GLN A 333 -11.01 14.66 23.26
CA GLN A 333 -12.37 14.96 23.77
C GLN A 333 -12.67 16.43 24.02
N SER A 334 -11.70 17.35 23.83
CA SER A 334 -11.87 18.78 24.10
C SER A 334 -11.90 19.67 22.85
N SER A 335 -12.24 19.15 21.69
CA SER A 335 -12.51 19.96 20.51
C SER A 335 -13.97 20.41 20.47
N ASP A 336 -14.32 21.30 21.39
CA ASP A 336 -15.52 22.13 21.29
C ASP A 336 -15.15 23.41 20.50
N PRO A 337 -15.81 23.73 19.37
CA PRO A 337 -15.43 24.86 18.54
C PRO A 337 -16.00 26.15 19.06
N GLY A 338 -15.45 26.68 20.16
CA GLY A 338 -15.99 27.93 20.72
C GLY A 338 -15.25 28.56 21.88
N LEU A 339 -13.94 28.46 21.99
CA LEU A 339 -13.21 29.28 22.95
C LEU A 339 -11.86 29.73 22.39
N ASP A 340 -11.78 31.06 22.19
CA ASP A 340 -10.58 31.77 21.78
C ASP A 340 -9.36 31.47 22.65
N VAL A 341 -8.29 30.96 22.02
CA VAL A 341 -7.01 30.73 22.63
C VAL A 341 -6.17 32.00 22.61
N PHE A 342 -6.26 32.80 23.69
CA PHE A 342 -5.15 33.69 24.05
C PHE A 342 -5.02 33.74 25.55
N THR A 343 -4.09 32.95 26.11
CA THR A 343 -3.19 33.29 27.20
C THR A 343 -2.35 32.09 27.63
N ALA A 344 -1.21 31.92 27.01
CA ALA A 344 -0.12 31.20 27.63
C ALA A 344 0.76 32.20 28.40
N ARG A 345 0.76 32.11 29.73
CA ARG A 345 1.78 32.77 30.58
C ARG A 345 2.72 31.74 31.17
N PRO A 346 4.05 31.95 31.10
CA PRO A 346 5.00 31.13 31.80
C PRO A 346 5.09 31.46 33.29
N LEU A 347 5.25 30.43 34.08
CA LEU A 347 5.50 30.44 35.50
C LEU A 347 6.88 31.01 35.87
N GLY A 348 6.88 31.84 36.92
CA GLY A 348 8.00 31.94 37.83
C GLY A 348 8.58 33.33 37.98
N ILE A 349 8.36 34.02 39.09
CA ILE A 349 9.33 34.44 40.11
C ILE A 349 8.61 35.33 41.14
N LYS A 350 8.82 35.01 42.41
CA LYS A 350 8.34 35.75 43.58
C LYS A 350 9.12 37.05 43.78
N SER A 351 8.44 38.14 44.08
CA SER A 351 8.80 39.11 45.15
C SER A 351 7.82 40.29 45.18
N GLY A 352 7.11 40.52 46.10
CA GLY A 352 7.08 41.36 47.25
C GLY A 352 6.63 42.81 47.05
N LEU A 353 5.58 43.14 47.78
CA LEU A 353 5.27 44.41 48.45
C LEU A 353 4.76 45.60 47.63
N PHE A 354 3.66 46.05 48.16
CA PHE A 354 3.11 47.39 48.44
C PHE A 354 1.80 47.74 47.77
N ALA A 355 0.89 48.14 48.68
CA ALA A 355 -0.48 48.58 48.54
C ALA A 355 -0.65 49.99 47.96
N LYS A 356 -1.83 50.24 47.40
CA LYS A 356 -2.82 51.30 47.71
C LYS A 356 -3.81 51.43 46.56
N LYS A 357 -5.07 51.15 46.80
CA LYS A 357 -6.23 51.98 47.07
C LYS A 357 -6.41 53.23 46.15
N ASN A 358 -7.42 53.21 45.26
CA ASN A 358 -8.53 54.15 45.30
C ASN A 358 -9.64 53.76 44.34
N GLN A 359 -10.85 53.94 44.85
CA GLN A 359 -12.16 53.97 44.18
C GLN A 359 -12.28 55.24 43.31
N ASP A 360 -13.08 55.14 42.21
CA ASP A 360 -14.32 55.95 42.05
C ASP A 360 -14.94 55.65 40.68
N THR A 361 -16.14 55.23 40.73
CA THR A 361 -17.41 55.56 40.05
C THR A 361 -17.38 56.55 38.86
N VAL A 362 -18.17 56.27 37.82
CA VAL A 362 -19.40 56.95 37.32
C VAL A 362 -19.68 56.60 35.85
N GLN A 363 -20.77 55.97 35.61
CA GLN A 363 -21.94 56.16 34.73
C GLN A 363 -21.82 56.72 33.29
N THR A 364 -22.54 55.98 32.40
CA THR A 364 -23.47 56.39 31.30
C THR A 364 -22.92 57.17 30.12
N GLU A 365 -23.14 56.72 28.91
CA GLU A 365 -24.33 56.93 28.06
C GLU A 365 -24.14 56.26 26.68
N GLU A 366 -25.27 55.85 26.12
CA GLU A 366 -25.48 55.36 24.76
C GLU A 366 -25.21 56.43 23.71
N GLU A 367 -24.61 56.07 22.58
CA GLU A 367 -25.01 56.69 21.29
C GLU A 367 -24.76 55.76 20.10
N VAL A 368 -25.81 55.54 19.39
CA VAL A 368 -25.95 54.83 18.13
C VAL A 368 -25.43 55.69 17.00
N LEU A 369 -24.50 55.22 16.20
CA LEU A 369 -24.31 55.75 14.85
C LEU A 369 -23.88 54.66 13.87
N SER A 370 -24.82 54.37 13.00
CA SER A 370 -24.69 53.59 11.78
C SER A 370 -23.76 54.28 10.77
N VAL A 371 -22.73 53.61 10.31
CA VAL A 371 -22.04 54.00 9.08
C VAL A 371 -21.97 52.80 8.14
N GLN A 372 -22.69 52.94 7.06
CA GLN A 372 -22.63 52.13 5.85
C GLN A 372 -21.27 52.37 5.19
N SER A 373 -20.53 51.33 4.84
CA SER A 373 -19.43 51.44 3.90
C SER A 373 -19.72 50.63 2.64
N GLU A 374 -19.86 51.35 1.58
CA GLU A 374 -20.05 50.91 0.20
C GLU A 374 -18.83 50.12 -0.31
N GLN A 375 -19.10 49.01 -0.99
CA GLN A 375 -18.10 48.29 -1.81
C GLN A 375 -18.12 48.85 -3.24
N PRO A 376 -16.98 49.04 -3.90
CA PRO A 376 -16.95 49.45 -5.31
C PRO A 376 -17.20 48.26 -6.24
N ARG A 377 -18.25 48.33 -7.01
CA ARG A 377 -18.57 47.42 -8.12
C ARG A 377 -17.65 47.69 -9.31
N ARG A 378 -17.00 46.68 -9.86
CA ARG A 378 -16.32 46.74 -11.16
C ARG A 378 -17.35 46.54 -12.29
N PRO A 379 -17.22 47.25 -13.43
CA PRO A 379 -18.21 47.23 -14.48
C PRO A 379 -18.09 45.99 -15.39
N PHE A 380 -19.25 45.41 -15.71
CA PHE A 380 -19.42 44.40 -16.75
C PHE A 380 -19.30 45.04 -18.13
N ILE A 381 -18.41 44.56 -18.96
CA ILE A 381 -18.35 44.86 -20.39
C ILE A 381 -19.24 43.87 -21.13
N LYS A 382 -20.36 44.32 -21.64
CA LYS A 382 -21.17 43.63 -22.65
C LYS A 382 -20.44 43.73 -23.99
N LYS A 383 -20.07 42.59 -24.59
CA LYS A 383 -19.76 42.51 -26.03
C LYS A 383 -20.99 42.01 -26.77
N THR A 384 -21.49 42.88 -27.60
CA THR A 384 -22.58 42.68 -28.56
C THR A 384 -22.17 41.67 -29.65
N VAL A 385 -23.12 40.82 -29.98
CA VAL A 385 -23.17 39.90 -31.11
C VAL A 385 -23.33 40.73 -32.40
N ALA A 386 -22.56 40.44 -33.41
CA ALA A 386 -22.92 40.76 -34.80
C ALA A 386 -22.72 39.46 -35.61
N GLU A 387 -23.81 39.10 -36.26
CA GLU A 387 -23.96 38.09 -37.27
C GLU A 387 -23.06 38.37 -38.47
N ASP A 388 -22.46 37.37 -39.05
CA ASP A 388 -22.34 37.25 -40.51
C ASP A 388 -22.02 35.78 -40.89
N ILE A 389 -22.97 35.19 -41.62
CA ILE A 389 -22.86 33.94 -42.33
C ILE A 389 -22.46 34.27 -43.76
N PRO A 390 -21.52 33.55 -44.36
CA PRO A 390 -21.65 33.21 -45.75
C PRO A 390 -21.63 31.72 -46.03
N THR A 391 -22.58 31.37 -46.79
CA THR A 391 -22.92 30.10 -47.45
C THR A 391 -21.84 29.59 -48.42
N ARG A 392 -21.62 28.26 -48.34
CA ARG A 392 -21.51 27.33 -49.47
C ARG A 392 -20.27 27.33 -50.40
N ALA A 393 -19.47 26.31 -50.27
CA ALA A 393 -18.81 25.69 -51.44
C ALA A 393 -18.71 24.17 -51.23
N THR A 394 -19.20 23.50 -52.22
CA THR A 394 -19.35 22.07 -52.45
C THR A 394 -18.02 21.33 -52.56
N ALA A 395 -17.98 20.12 -52.00
CA ALA A 395 -16.91 19.14 -52.13
C ALA A 395 -16.78 18.57 -53.58
N PRO A 396 -15.66 18.00 -53.92
CA PRO A 396 -15.66 16.85 -54.84
C PRO A 396 -15.29 15.55 -54.09
N SER A 397 -16.10 14.57 -54.38
CA SER A 397 -15.96 13.15 -54.05
C SER A 397 -14.72 12.56 -54.68
N THR A 398 -13.88 11.86 -53.88
CA THR A 398 -12.85 10.99 -54.42
C THR A 398 -13.20 9.54 -54.06
N THR A 399 -13.48 8.80 -55.08
CA THR A 399 -13.77 7.37 -55.15
C THR A 399 -12.59 6.54 -54.63
N VAL A 400 -12.91 5.60 -53.72
CA VAL A 400 -12.02 4.53 -53.30
C VAL A 400 -12.14 3.37 -54.29
N PRO A 401 -11.06 2.82 -54.85
CA PRO A 401 -11.14 1.59 -55.66
C PRO A 401 -11.16 0.36 -54.75
N GLN A 402 -12.17 -0.47 -54.93
CA GLN A 402 -12.26 -1.83 -54.41
C GLN A 402 -11.15 -2.71 -54.99
N ARG A 403 -10.39 -3.37 -54.15
CA ARG A 403 -9.42 -4.40 -54.51
C ARG A 403 -10.08 -5.78 -54.38
N LYS A 404 -10.10 -6.52 -55.47
CA LYS A 404 -10.57 -7.90 -55.60
C LYS A 404 -9.71 -8.84 -54.73
N VAL A 405 -10.38 -9.74 -54.04
CA VAL A 405 -9.82 -10.92 -53.41
C VAL A 405 -9.46 -11.92 -54.50
N THR A 406 -8.21 -12.33 -54.57
CA THR A 406 -7.77 -13.58 -55.19
C THR A 406 -6.94 -14.33 -54.17
N ASP A 407 -7.40 -15.53 -53.83
CA ASP A 407 -6.64 -16.57 -53.14
C ASP A 407 -5.37 -16.87 -53.94
N ASP A 408 -4.22 -16.79 -53.28
CA ASP A 408 -3.10 -17.68 -53.61
C ASP A 408 -2.18 -17.87 -52.39
N SER A 409 -1.96 -19.12 -52.08
CA SER A 409 -1.09 -19.64 -51.03
C SER A 409 0.36 -19.61 -51.47
N SER A 410 1.22 -18.81 -50.84
CA SER A 410 2.66 -19.01 -50.87
C SER A 410 3.35 -18.27 -49.71
N GLU A 411 4.23 -18.97 -49.07
CA GLU A 411 5.18 -18.71 -48.02
C GLU A 411 5.60 -17.24 -47.82
N GLU A 412 5.34 -16.69 -46.64
CA GLU A 412 5.84 -15.38 -46.23
C GLU A 412 7.32 -15.50 -45.79
N ASP A 413 8.20 -15.08 -46.65
CA ASP A 413 9.57 -14.70 -46.31
C ASP A 413 9.54 -13.45 -45.43
N LEU A 414 9.91 -13.60 -44.18
CA LEU A 414 10.12 -12.50 -43.23
C LEU A 414 11.29 -11.63 -43.69
N GLU A 415 11.01 -10.51 -44.34
CA GLU A 415 12.02 -9.52 -44.73
C GLU A 415 12.64 -8.86 -43.50
N ILE A 416 13.88 -9.21 -43.23
CA ILE A 416 14.71 -8.57 -42.17
C ILE A 416 14.99 -7.11 -42.54
N PRO A 417 14.65 -6.13 -41.68
CA PRO A 417 14.91 -4.71 -41.97
C PRO A 417 16.37 -4.41 -42.29
N THR A 418 16.62 -3.51 -43.26
CA THR A 418 17.94 -3.20 -43.83
C THR A 418 19.01 -2.77 -42.79
N PHE A 419 18.62 -2.24 -41.62
CA PHE A 419 19.56 -1.85 -40.58
C PHE A 419 20.15 -3.06 -39.83
N LEU A 420 19.45 -4.18 -39.79
CA LEU A 420 19.94 -5.43 -39.21
C LEU A 420 20.91 -6.18 -40.13
N ARG A 421 20.71 -6.12 -41.46
CA ARG A 421 21.66 -6.72 -42.44
C ARG A 421 23.05 -6.11 -42.33
N LYS A 422 23.14 -4.79 -42.08
CA LYS A 422 24.43 -4.08 -41.99
C LYS A 422 25.20 -4.40 -40.72
N LYS A 423 24.55 -4.95 -39.69
CA LYS A 423 25.17 -5.32 -38.40
C LYS A 423 25.64 -6.76 -38.32
N MET A 424 25.14 -7.62 -39.25
CA MET A 424 25.46 -9.04 -39.32
C MET A 424 26.50 -9.38 -40.41
N GLY A 425 27.02 -8.39 -41.15
CA GLY A 425 28.11 -8.58 -42.12
C GLY A 425 27.69 -9.35 -43.41
N MET A 426 26.40 -9.33 -43.76
CA MET A 426 25.85 -9.87 -45.01
C MET A 426 25.45 -8.76 -45.96
#